data_e89b9267d1bd8daab59c7150538d1ba1
#
_entry.id   e89b9267d1bd8daab59c7150538d1ba1
#
_cell.length_a   1.000
_cell.length_b   1.000
_cell.length_c   1.000
_cell.angle_alpha   90.00
_cell.angle_beta   90.00
_cell.angle_gamma   90.00
#
_symmetry.space_group_name_H-M   'P 1'
#
loop_
_entity.id
_entity.type
_entity.pdbx_description
1 polymer ?
#
loop_
_entity_poly.entity_id
_entity_poly.type
_entity_poly.pdbx_seq_one_letter_code
_entity_poly.pdbx_strand_id
1 'polypeptide(L)'
;ELADRMFAFDQHGPQGLLASWNKTFTVSTLLSDAYFTLGEIALSQEMAFEGYVTVIGAGNPRNLQRLVQTNLIYGTYPIAEKYISILEKTYAYHDWAKRHRGFLYNDKAIEADPVLGPKRKALPKESNLSGINGLEHDLLIRAEQDPENQLPIQFTGAIYLLSKDMKAFQRLIEKYYGTPVLLSP
;
A
#
# COMPACT_ATOMS: atom_id res chain seq x y z
N GLU A 1 -11.32 -11.49 6.78
CA GLU A 1 -12.62 -11.74 7.46
C GLU A 1 -13.61 -10.59 7.24
N LEU A 2 -13.25 -9.28 7.50
CA LEU A 2 -14.15 -8.16 7.22
C LEU A 2 -14.38 -7.99 5.72
N ALA A 3 -13.33 -8.03 4.91
CA ALA A 3 -13.43 -7.99 3.46
C ALA A 3 -14.19 -9.21 2.92
N ASP A 4 -13.93 -10.40 3.44
CA ASP A 4 -14.64 -11.63 3.04
C ASP A 4 -16.11 -11.57 3.43
N ARG A 5 -16.44 -10.98 4.57
CA ARG A 5 -17.83 -10.72 4.98
C ARG A 5 -18.50 -9.66 4.12
N MET A 6 -17.80 -8.59 3.76
CA MET A 6 -18.30 -7.58 2.83
C MET A 6 -18.57 -8.18 1.44
N PHE A 7 -17.69 -9.06 0.94
CA PHE A 7 -17.89 -9.77 -0.32
C PHE A 7 -18.99 -10.83 -0.26
N ALA A 8 -19.16 -11.52 0.88
CA ALA A 8 -20.25 -12.47 1.08
C ALA A 8 -21.61 -11.79 1.19
N PHE A 9 -21.68 -10.57 1.69
CA PHE A 9 -22.92 -9.79 1.82
C PHE A 9 -23.51 -9.41 0.46
N ASP A 10 -22.65 -9.31 -0.57
CA ASP A 10 -23.03 -8.87 -1.91
C ASP A 10 -23.76 -9.93 -2.75
N GLN A 11 -23.75 -11.19 -2.35
CA GLN A 11 -24.34 -12.26 -3.15
C GLN A 11 -25.82 -12.57 -2.88
N HIS A 12 -26.42 -12.01 -1.82
CA HIS A 12 -27.76 -12.40 -1.35
C HIS A 12 -28.61 -11.19 -0.96
N GLY A 13 -29.46 -10.72 -1.87
CA GLY A 13 -30.52 -9.78 -1.58
C GLY A 13 -30.57 -8.53 -2.46
N PRO A 14 -31.56 -7.61 -2.25
CA PRO A 14 -31.76 -6.40 -3.04
C PRO A 14 -30.58 -5.42 -2.99
N GLN A 15 -29.69 -5.56 -2.02
CA GLN A 15 -28.48 -4.73 -1.85
C GLN A 15 -27.42 -5.06 -2.90
N GLY A 16 -27.37 -6.28 -3.41
CA GLY A 16 -26.52 -6.66 -4.55
C GLY A 16 -26.86 -5.93 -5.85
N LEU A 17 -28.05 -5.31 -5.91
CA LEU A 17 -28.46 -4.45 -7.02
C LEU A 17 -27.94 -3.01 -6.92
N LEU A 18 -27.51 -2.58 -5.73
CA LEU A 18 -27.14 -1.18 -5.46
C LEU A 18 -25.65 -0.92 -5.54
N ALA A 19 -24.80 -1.90 -5.27
CA ALA A 19 -23.36 -1.78 -5.40
C ALA A 19 -22.73 -3.16 -5.61
N SER A 20 -22.23 -3.42 -6.78
CA SER A 20 -21.33 -4.56 -7.01
C SER A 20 -19.99 -4.25 -6.34
N TRP A 21 -19.80 -4.73 -5.12
CA TRP A 21 -18.51 -4.71 -4.39
C TRP A 21 -17.57 -5.80 -4.89
N ASN A 22 -17.78 -6.26 -6.11
CA ASN A 22 -16.80 -7.11 -6.76
C ASN A 22 -15.45 -6.43 -6.61
N LYS A 23 -14.40 -7.21 -6.36
CA LYS A 23 -13.00 -6.75 -6.40
C LYS A 23 -12.76 -6.08 -7.75
N THR A 24 -13.27 -4.86 -7.90
CA THR A 24 -13.07 -4.08 -9.10
C THR A 24 -11.63 -3.58 -9.06
N PHE A 25 -11.00 -3.46 -10.22
CA PHE A 25 -9.67 -2.88 -10.34
C PHE A 25 -9.56 -1.53 -9.61
N THR A 26 -10.65 -0.78 -9.50
CA THR A 26 -10.72 0.51 -8.81
C THR A 26 -10.46 0.36 -7.31
N VAL A 27 -11.12 -0.60 -6.65
CA VAL A 27 -10.93 -0.84 -5.21
C VAL A 27 -9.50 -1.30 -4.94
N SER A 28 -9.00 -2.28 -5.70
CA SER A 28 -7.63 -2.77 -5.56
C SER A 28 -6.60 -1.67 -5.82
N THR A 29 -6.84 -0.79 -6.81
CA THR A 29 -5.97 0.35 -7.09
C THR A 29 -5.93 1.33 -5.92
N LEU A 30 -7.09 1.70 -5.35
CA LEU A 30 -7.17 2.63 -4.21
C LEU A 30 -6.53 2.03 -2.96
N LEU A 31 -6.76 0.74 -2.69
CA LEU A 31 -6.11 0.04 -1.58
C LEU A 31 -4.59 -0.02 -1.76
N SER A 32 -4.12 -0.30 -2.98
CA SER A 32 -2.70 -0.29 -3.28
C SER A 32 -2.07 1.07 -2.98
N ASP A 33 -2.73 2.17 -3.36
CA ASP A 33 -2.22 3.52 -3.08
C ASP A 33 -2.23 3.84 -1.58
N ALA A 34 -3.28 3.44 -0.86
CA ALA A 34 -3.36 3.63 0.58
C ALA A 34 -2.23 2.86 1.30
N TYR A 35 -2.05 1.58 0.99
CA TYR A 35 -0.97 0.77 1.57
C TYR A 35 0.42 1.31 1.21
N PHE A 36 0.62 1.80 -0.01
CA PHE A 36 1.89 2.43 -0.38
C PHE A 36 2.18 3.68 0.47
N THR A 37 1.16 4.49 0.70
CA THR A 37 1.29 5.70 1.52
C THR A 37 1.62 5.35 2.96
N LEU A 38 1.00 4.30 3.50
CA LEU A 38 1.26 3.77 4.84
C LEU A 38 2.66 3.12 4.96
N GLY A 39 3.32 2.80 3.85
CA GLY A 39 4.58 2.06 3.84
C GLY A 39 4.42 0.54 3.86
N GLU A 40 3.17 0.03 3.74
CA GLU A 40 2.86 -1.41 3.65
C GLU A 40 3.11 -1.91 2.21
N ILE A 41 4.40 -2.06 1.86
CA ILE A 41 4.82 -2.32 0.48
C ILE A 41 4.34 -3.66 -0.05
N ALA A 42 4.32 -4.69 0.79
CA ALA A 42 3.84 -6.02 0.42
C ALA A 42 2.35 -6.00 0.03
N LEU A 43 1.49 -5.42 0.90
CA LEU A 43 0.06 -5.29 0.64
C LEU A 43 -0.22 -4.37 -0.55
N SER A 44 0.56 -3.29 -0.68
CA SER A 44 0.47 -2.41 -1.84
C SER A 44 0.76 -3.15 -3.15
N GLN A 45 1.79 -3.99 -3.16
CA GLN A 45 2.17 -4.79 -4.34
C GLN A 45 1.08 -5.82 -4.68
N GLU A 46 0.55 -6.51 -3.67
CA GLU A 46 -0.52 -7.50 -3.82
C GLU A 46 -1.77 -6.85 -4.44
N MET A 47 -2.24 -5.74 -3.86
CA MET A 47 -3.40 -5.02 -4.37
C MET A 47 -3.18 -4.45 -5.77
N ALA A 48 -1.97 -3.96 -6.07
CA ALA A 48 -1.63 -3.51 -7.42
C ALA A 48 -1.67 -4.66 -8.43
N PHE A 49 -1.19 -5.84 -8.05
CA PHE A 49 -1.22 -7.02 -8.91
C PHE A 49 -2.66 -7.51 -9.13
N GLU A 50 -3.47 -7.60 -8.07
CA GLU A 50 -4.89 -7.93 -8.21
C GLU A 50 -5.62 -6.95 -9.14
N GLY A 51 -5.41 -5.64 -8.94
CA GLY A 51 -6.00 -4.61 -9.81
C GLY A 51 -5.48 -4.67 -11.24
N TYR A 52 -4.25 -5.16 -11.47
CA TYR A 52 -3.70 -5.36 -12.80
C TYR A 52 -4.33 -6.55 -13.52
N VAL A 53 -4.51 -7.69 -12.82
CA VAL A 53 -5.02 -8.94 -13.45
C VAL A 53 -6.55 -8.95 -13.61
N THR A 54 -7.28 -8.13 -12.84
CA THR A 54 -8.74 -8.05 -12.94
C THR A 54 -9.23 -7.21 -14.13
N VAL A 55 -8.36 -6.45 -14.77
CA VAL A 55 -8.70 -5.65 -15.96
C VAL A 55 -8.50 -6.48 -17.23
N ILE A 56 -9.56 -6.63 -18.00
CA ILE A 56 -9.49 -7.25 -19.33
C ILE A 56 -8.76 -6.30 -20.28
N GLY A 57 -7.62 -6.73 -20.81
CA GLY A 57 -6.82 -5.96 -21.78
C GLY A 57 -5.43 -5.57 -21.25
N ALA A 58 -4.99 -4.34 -21.57
CA ALA A 58 -3.63 -3.88 -21.29
C ALA A 58 -3.29 -3.59 -19.81
N GLY A 59 -4.22 -3.84 -18.89
CA GLY A 59 -4.07 -3.52 -17.47
C GLY A 59 -4.27 -2.03 -17.16
N ASN A 60 -4.34 -1.70 -15.88
CA ASN A 60 -4.42 -0.31 -15.41
C ASN A 60 -2.99 0.27 -15.27
N PRO A 61 -2.64 1.35 -16.00
CA PRO A 61 -1.31 1.95 -15.92
C PRO A 61 -0.91 2.38 -14.50
N ARG A 62 -1.85 2.80 -13.66
CA ARG A 62 -1.61 3.17 -12.26
C ARG A 62 -1.14 1.98 -11.44
N ASN A 63 -1.74 0.81 -11.64
CA ASN A 63 -1.30 -0.43 -11.02
C ASN A 63 0.09 -0.84 -11.52
N LEU A 64 0.35 -0.69 -12.82
CA LEU A 64 1.69 -0.94 -13.38
C LEU A 64 2.75 -0.02 -12.78
N GLN A 65 2.45 1.28 -12.63
CA GLN A 65 3.36 2.22 -11.95
C GLN A 65 3.65 1.77 -10.51
N ARG A 66 2.62 1.33 -9.78
CA ARG A 66 2.79 0.83 -8.41
C ARG A 66 3.63 -0.43 -8.38
N LEU A 67 3.41 -1.37 -9.30
CA LEU A 67 4.24 -2.57 -9.43
C LEU A 67 5.69 -2.24 -9.77
N VAL A 68 5.97 -1.24 -10.58
CA VAL A 68 7.35 -0.74 -10.79
C VAL A 68 7.93 -0.24 -9.47
N GLN A 69 7.24 0.67 -8.77
CA GLN A 69 7.75 1.28 -7.55
C GLN A 69 8.02 0.25 -6.45
N THR A 70 7.09 -0.67 -6.22
CA THR A 70 7.24 -1.71 -5.19
C THR A 70 8.38 -2.67 -5.50
N ASN A 71 8.54 -3.07 -6.78
CA ASN A 71 9.64 -3.93 -7.19
C ASN A 71 11.01 -3.21 -7.15
N LEU A 72 11.08 -1.90 -7.41
CA LEU A 72 12.29 -1.10 -7.20
C LEU A 72 12.65 -1.03 -5.70
N ILE A 73 11.66 -0.86 -4.82
CA ILE A 73 11.85 -0.85 -3.36
C ILE A 73 12.40 -2.19 -2.89
N TYR A 74 11.88 -3.32 -3.38
CA TYR A 74 12.39 -4.66 -3.04
C TYR A 74 13.71 -5.02 -3.72
N GLY A 75 14.15 -4.28 -4.75
CA GLY A 75 15.33 -4.63 -5.54
C GLY A 75 15.09 -5.78 -6.53
N THR A 76 13.82 -6.11 -6.82
CA THR A 76 13.46 -7.13 -7.82
C THR A 76 13.48 -6.55 -9.23
N TYR A 77 14.67 -6.12 -9.66
CA TYR A 77 14.87 -5.35 -10.89
C TYR A 77 14.34 -6.01 -12.16
N PRO A 78 14.50 -7.33 -12.38
CA PRO A 78 13.97 -7.96 -13.59
C PRO A 78 12.44 -7.85 -13.72
N ILE A 79 11.75 -7.85 -12.59
CA ILE A 79 10.29 -7.71 -12.55
C ILE A 79 9.90 -6.24 -12.77
N ALA A 80 10.61 -5.29 -12.12
CA ALA A 80 10.41 -3.87 -12.35
C ALA A 80 10.61 -3.51 -13.83
N GLU A 81 11.67 -4.02 -14.46
CA GLU A 81 11.99 -3.79 -15.87
C GLU A 81 10.90 -4.27 -16.82
N LYS A 82 10.28 -5.43 -16.52
CA LYS A 82 9.12 -5.93 -17.29
C LYS A 82 7.99 -4.92 -17.31
N TYR A 83 7.61 -4.38 -16.14
CA TYR A 83 6.51 -3.42 -16.04
C TYR A 83 6.87 -2.05 -16.64
N ILE A 84 8.11 -1.60 -16.48
CA ILE A 84 8.63 -0.40 -17.12
C ILE A 84 8.50 -0.54 -18.65
N SER A 85 8.92 -1.67 -19.21
CA SER A 85 8.87 -1.91 -20.65
C SER A 85 7.43 -1.93 -21.21
N ILE A 86 6.44 -2.29 -20.40
CA ILE A 86 5.02 -2.18 -20.78
C ILE A 86 4.61 -0.71 -20.82
N LEU A 87 4.95 0.06 -19.77
CA LEU A 87 4.57 1.47 -19.67
C LEU A 87 5.27 2.34 -20.72
N GLU A 88 6.49 2.02 -21.11
CA GLU A 88 7.22 2.71 -22.18
C GLU A 88 6.51 2.66 -23.55
N LYS A 89 5.68 1.64 -23.76
CA LYS A 89 4.87 1.51 -24.98
C LYS A 89 3.61 2.36 -24.96
N THR A 90 3.31 3.00 -23.82
CA THR A 90 2.11 3.86 -23.67
C THR A 90 2.49 5.31 -23.90
N TYR A 91 1.66 6.06 -24.63
CA TYR A 91 1.91 7.48 -24.89
C TYR A 91 1.97 8.31 -23.60
N ALA A 92 1.02 8.12 -22.72
CA ALA A 92 0.89 8.96 -21.52
C ALA A 92 1.93 8.68 -20.43
N TYR A 93 2.50 7.46 -20.39
CA TYR A 93 3.40 7.04 -19.30
C TYR A 93 4.83 6.78 -19.76
N HIS A 94 5.12 6.98 -21.05
CA HIS A 94 6.45 6.79 -21.63
C HIS A 94 7.55 7.50 -20.85
N ASP A 95 7.40 8.81 -20.64
CA ASP A 95 8.40 9.62 -19.96
C ASP A 95 8.56 9.26 -18.49
N TRP A 96 7.45 8.88 -17.84
CA TRP A 96 7.48 8.38 -16.48
C TRP A 96 8.28 7.08 -16.39
N ALA A 97 8.00 6.13 -17.27
CA ALA A 97 8.67 4.84 -17.32
C ALA A 97 10.17 5.00 -17.63
N LYS A 98 10.50 5.86 -18.57
CA LYS A 98 11.90 6.17 -18.94
C LYS A 98 12.69 6.74 -17.76
N ARG A 99 12.10 7.64 -16.96
CA ARG A 99 12.73 8.12 -15.72
C ARG A 99 12.96 7.00 -14.73
N HIS A 100 11.98 6.10 -14.53
CA HIS A 100 12.09 5.00 -13.58
C HIS A 100 13.05 3.89 -14.05
N ARG A 101 13.33 3.79 -15.34
CA ARG A 101 14.37 2.91 -15.86
C ARG A 101 15.76 3.27 -15.31
N GLY A 102 16.01 4.53 -15.00
CA GLY A 102 17.25 4.99 -14.38
C GLY A 102 17.51 4.46 -12.96
N PHE A 103 16.48 3.92 -12.29
CA PHE A 103 16.59 3.28 -10.98
C PHE A 103 16.97 1.79 -11.06
N LEU A 104 16.84 1.16 -12.24
CA LEU A 104 17.18 -0.26 -12.39
C LEU A 104 18.65 -0.50 -12.07
N TYR A 105 18.90 -1.46 -11.19
CA TYR A 105 20.24 -1.86 -10.73
C TYR A 105 21.07 -0.71 -10.12
N ASN A 106 20.41 0.34 -9.65
CA ASN A 106 21.04 1.52 -9.06
C ASN A 106 20.47 1.79 -7.66
N ASP A 107 20.92 1.00 -6.67
CA ASP A 107 20.48 1.10 -5.28
C ASP A 107 20.67 2.50 -4.70
N LYS A 108 21.78 3.17 -5.03
CA LYS A 108 22.07 4.53 -4.53
C LYS A 108 21.04 5.55 -5.02
N ALA A 109 20.62 5.44 -6.26
CA ALA A 109 19.58 6.33 -6.81
C ALA A 109 18.24 6.09 -6.14
N ILE A 110 17.88 4.82 -5.86
CA ILE A 110 16.64 4.48 -5.14
C ILE A 110 16.68 5.02 -3.71
N GLU A 111 17.80 4.86 -3.00
CA GLU A 111 17.97 5.34 -1.63
C GLU A 111 17.95 6.88 -1.52
N ALA A 112 18.38 7.57 -2.57
CA ALA A 112 18.34 9.03 -2.66
C ALA A 112 16.98 9.58 -3.09
N ASP A 113 16.10 8.73 -3.63
CA ASP A 113 14.76 9.16 -4.07
C ASP A 113 13.86 9.47 -2.85
N PRO A 114 13.18 10.64 -2.84
CA PRO A 114 12.39 11.08 -1.69
C PRO A 114 11.17 10.20 -1.39
N VAL A 115 10.71 9.40 -2.36
CA VAL A 115 9.54 8.53 -2.21
C VAL A 115 9.96 7.08 -1.98
N LEU A 116 10.90 6.57 -2.76
CA LEU A 116 11.31 5.16 -2.72
C LEU A 116 12.30 4.88 -1.58
N GLY A 117 13.23 5.80 -1.33
CA GLY A 117 14.31 5.62 -0.35
C GLY A 117 13.82 5.40 1.08
N PRO A 118 12.97 6.26 1.64
CA PRO A 118 12.41 6.06 2.98
C PRO A 118 11.65 4.73 3.10
N LYS A 119 10.86 4.37 2.09
CA LYS A 119 10.08 3.13 2.07
C LYS A 119 10.98 1.89 2.00
N ARG A 120 12.09 1.95 1.24
CA ARG A 120 13.08 0.87 1.19
C ARG A 120 13.77 0.67 2.54
N LYS A 121 14.13 1.77 3.22
CA LYS A 121 14.74 1.71 4.57
C LYS A 121 13.79 1.15 5.62
N ALA A 122 12.49 1.40 5.46
CA ALA A 122 11.44 0.94 6.37
C ALA A 122 10.92 -0.47 6.04
N LEU A 123 11.51 -1.20 5.06
CA LEU A 123 11.13 -2.58 4.81
C LEU A 123 11.35 -3.44 6.06
N PRO A 124 10.38 -4.26 6.46
CA PRO A 124 10.56 -5.19 7.56
C PRO A 124 11.69 -6.18 7.20
N LYS A 125 12.56 -6.45 8.15
CA LYS A 125 13.64 -7.44 8.00
C LYS A 125 13.10 -8.86 7.87
N GLU A 126 11.91 -9.09 8.40
CA GLU A 126 11.18 -10.34 8.31
C GLU A 126 9.87 -10.10 7.55
N SER A 127 9.60 -10.94 6.57
CA SER A 127 8.35 -10.90 5.81
C SER A 127 7.24 -11.56 6.62
N ASN A 128 6.72 -10.83 7.61
CA ASN A 128 5.49 -11.22 8.27
C ASN A 128 4.34 -10.73 7.39
N LEU A 129 3.87 -11.60 6.51
CA LEU A 129 2.56 -11.47 5.88
C LEU A 129 1.50 -11.79 6.94
N SER A 130 1.43 -10.96 7.99
CA SER A 130 0.24 -10.94 8.81
C SER A 130 -0.87 -10.36 7.93
N GLY A 131 -1.84 -11.18 7.62
CA GLY A 131 -3.02 -10.73 6.89
C GLY A 131 -3.70 -9.57 7.62
N ILE A 132 -4.89 -9.16 7.15
CA ILE A 132 -5.69 -8.04 7.72
C ILE A 132 -5.80 -8.08 9.27
N ASN A 133 -5.69 -9.27 9.87
CA ASN A 133 -5.75 -9.46 11.33
C ASN A 133 -4.49 -9.03 12.12
N GLY A 134 -3.44 -8.60 11.42
CA GLY A 134 -2.21 -8.10 12.05
C GLY A 134 -1.83 -6.71 11.58
N LEU A 135 -2.71 -6.05 10.82
CA LEU A 135 -2.42 -4.74 10.23
C LEU A 135 -2.05 -3.69 11.30
N GLU A 136 -2.77 -3.67 12.43
CA GLU A 136 -2.47 -2.74 13.53
C GLU A 136 -1.08 -3.00 14.14
N HIS A 137 -0.66 -4.26 14.22
CA HIS A 137 0.68 -4.62 14.72
C HIS A 137 1.75 -4.14 13.74
N ASP A 138 1.57 -4.38 12.45
CA ASP A 138 2.50 -3.95 11.41
C ASP A 138 2.59 -2.42 11.33
N LEU A 139 1.46 -1.72 11.49
CA LEU A 139 1.43 -0.26 11.56
C LEU A 139 2.20 0.29 12.77
N LEU A 140 2.10 -0.36 13.93
CA LEU A 140 2.87 0.04 15.11
C LEU A 140 4.38 -0.15 14.92
N ILE A 141 4.80 -1.26 14.31
CA ILE A 141 6.21 -1.49 13.94
C ILE A 141 6.70 -0.40 12.98
N ARG A 142 5.89 -0.02 12.00
CA ARG A 142 6.21 1.06 11.06
C ARG A 142 6.36 2.41 11.74
N ALA A 143 5.47 2.72 12.67
CA ALA A 143 5.57 3.96 13.43
C ALA A 143 6.86 4.05 14.26
N GLU A 144 7.37 2.92 14.72
CA GLU A 144 8.66 2.86 15.45
C GLU A 144 9.86 2.99 14.50
N GLN A 145 9.75 2.48 13.26
CA GLN A 145 10.80 2.56 12.25
C GLN A 145 10.89 3.91 11.55
N ASP A 146 9.77 4.62 11.42
CA ASP A 146 9.67 5.93 10.78
C ASP A 146 8.81 6.88 11.66
N PRO A 147 9.41 7.46 12.72
CA PRO A 147 8.70 8.32 13.66
C PRO A 147 8.19 9.63 13.09
N GLU A 148 8.66 10.05 11.90
CA GLU A 148 8.16 11.25 11.22
C GLU A 148 6.87 11.01 10.46
N ASN A 149 6.57 9.76 10.15
CA ASN A 149 5.36 9.36 9.45
C ASN A 149 4.19 9.19 10.43
N GLN A 150 3.29 10.13 10.47
CA GLN A 150 2.13 10.13 11.37
C GLN A 150 1.03 9.14 10.95
N LEU A 151 0.98 8.77 9.67
CA LEU A 151 -0.11 7.97 9.11
C LEU A 151 -0.29 6.61 9.80
N PRO A 152 0.75 5.81 10.10
CA PRO A 152 0.58 4.53 10.77
C PRO A 152 -0.17 4.65 12.10
N ILE A 153 0.14 5.68 12.91
CA ILE A 153 -0.52 5.90 14.20
C ILE A 153 -1.98 6.35 14.01
N GLN A 154 -2.24 7.25 13.07
CA GLN A 154 -3.59 7.71 12.76
C GLN A 154 -4.49 6.55 12.29
N PHE A 155 -3.98 5.69 11.42
CA PHE A 155 -4.71 4.51 10.95
C PHE A 155 -4.91 3.47 12.05
N THR A 156 -3.90 3.21 12.89
CA THR A 156 -4.06 2.33 14.06
C THR A 156 -5.13 2.85 15.01
N GLY A 157 -5.14 4.14 15.28
CA GLY A 157 -6.18 4.79 16.07
C GLY A 157 -7.57 4.63 15.45
N ALA A 158 -7.69 4.83 14.14
CA ALA A 158 -8.95 4.62 13.43
C ALA A 158 -9.43 3.16 13.50
N ILE A 159 -8.52 2.18 13.35
CA ILE A 159 -8.83 0.76 13.48
C ILE A 159 -9.39 0.46 14.87
N TYR A 160 -8.73 0.93 15.94
CA TYR A 160 -9.20 0.70 17.31
C TYR A 160 -10.55 1.35 17.59
N LEU A 161 -10.80 2.56 17.06
CA LEU A 161 -12.11 3.22 17.19
C LEU A 161 -13.21 2.47 16.44
N LEU A 162 -12.95 2.03 15.21
CA LEU A 162 -13.90 1.27 14.39
C LEU A 162 -14.18 -0.12 14.96
N SER A 163 -13.18 -0.78 15.56
CA SER A 163 -13.35 -2.05 16.27
C SER A 163 -13.94 -1.90 17.67
N LYS A 164 -14.13 -0.65 18.15
CA LYS A 164 -14.58 -0.31 19.50
C LYS A 164 -13.64 -0.81 20.61
N ASP A 165 -12.35 -1.02 20.31
CA ASP A 165 -11.34 -1.34 21.31
C ASP A 165 -10.79 -0.06 21.95
N MET A 166 -11.61 0.51 22.85
CA MET A 166 -11.27 1.75 23.55
C MET A 166 -10.05 1.60 24.46
N LYS A 167 -9.76 0.38 24.94
CA LYS A 167 -8.57 0.14 25.79
C LYS A 167 -7.28 0.18 24.98
N ALA A 168 -7.27 -0.39 23.78
CA ALA A 168 -6.15 -0.30 22.87
C ALA A 168 -5.97 1.15 22.38
N PHE A 169 -7.05 1.83 22.06
CA PHE A 169 -7.02 3.24 21.67
C PHE A 169 -6.41 4.13 22.76
N GLN A 170 -6.87 3.97 24.01
CA GLN A 170 -6.31 4.74 25.14
C GLN A 170 -4.81 4.51 25.28
N ARG A 171 -4.34 3.26 25.25
CA ARG A 171 -2.89 2.92 25.31
C ARG A 171 -2.10 3.54 24.16
N LEU A 172 -2.68 3.59 22.96
CA LEU A 172 -2.06 4.24 21.80
C LEU A 172 -1.88 5.74 22.05
N ILE A 173 -2.94 6.42 22.52
CA ILE A 173 -2.88 7.84 22.83
C ILE A 173 -1.87 8.11 23.95
N GLU A 174 -1.89 7.37 25.04
CA GLU A 174 -0.95 7.52 26.16
C GLU A 174 0.51 7.37 25.71
N LYS A 175 0.81 6.40 24.80
CA LYS A 175 2.15 6.16 24.27
C LYS A 175 2.67 7.30 23.41
N TYR A 176 1.81 7.89 22.58
CA TYR A 176 2.22 8.89 21.59
C TYR A 176 1.81 10.33 21.94
N TYR A 177 1.16 10.54 23.09
CA TYR A 177 0.76 11.87 23.54
C TYR A 177 1.98 12.76 23.75
N GLY A 178 1.94 13.98 23.23
CA GLY A 178 3.05 14.93 23.31
C GLY A 178 4.19 14.67 22.31
N THR A 179 4.06 13.66 21.45
CA THR A 179 4.99 13.46 20.33
C THR A 179 4.53 14.23 19.07
N PRO A 180 5.43 14.55 18.12
CA PRO A 180 5.06 15.24 16.87
C PRO A 180 3.94 14.53 16.10
N VAL A 181 3.80 13.22 16.29
CA VAL A 181 2.79 12.38 15.62
C VAL A 181 1.36 12.76 15.96
N LEU A 182 1.10 13.25 17.18
CA LEU A 182 -0.24 13.65 17.65
C LEU A 182 -0.40 15.15 17.83
N LEU A 183 0.64 15.94 17.58
CA LEU A 183 0.61 17.39 17.74
C LEU A 183 0.31 18.17 16.44
N SER A 184 0.21 17.48 15.31
CA SER A 184 -0.18 18.12 14.05
C SER A 184 -1.70 18.28 13.96
N PRO A 185 -2.20 19.46 13.58
CA PRO A 185 -3.64 19.72 13.41
C PRO A 185 -4.25 18.92 12.27
#